data_456e501f91843ad5573be9c7b10a77e8
#
_entry.id   456e501f91843ad5573be9c7b10a77e8
#
_cell.length_a   1.000
_cell.length_b   1.000
_cell.length_c   1.000
_cell.angle_alpha   90.00
_cell.angle_beta   90.00
_cell.angle_gamma   90.00
#
_symmetry.space_group_name_H-M   'P 1'
#
loop_
_entity.id
_entity.type
_entity.pdbx_description
1 polymer ?
#
loop_
_entity_poly.entity_id
_entity_poly.type
_entity_poly.pdbx_seq_one_letter_code
_entity_poly.pdbx_strand_id
1 'polypeptide(L)'
;MQLIDGKATATAIKAEIAEEVKAIVAAGGKQPHLAAVLVGHDGGSETYVKNKVLACEACGFKSTLIRYEADVTEEELLACVDKLNKDQDVDGFIVQLPLPKHIDEQKIIEAIDYRKDVDGFHPINVGRMAIGLPCFISATPLGIITLLKRYNIETIFRDCPIRKFISLQVKYLWRKNGAL
;
A
#
# COMPACT_ATOMS: atom_id res chain seq x y z
N MET A 1 -2.34 -10.62 31.39
CA MET A 1 -1.60 -10.21 30.19
C MET A 1 -2.55 -10.31 29.01
N GLN A 2 -2.76 -9.25 28.24
CA GLN A 2 -3.60 -9.28 27.03
C GLN A 2 -2.73 -9.65 25.83
N LEU A 3 -3.10 -10.72 25.11
CA LEU A 3 -2.44 -11.10 23.86
C LEU A 3 -2.99 -10.25 22.72
N ILE A 4 -2.14 -9.61 21.95
CA ILE A 4 -2.49 -8.88 20.72
C ILE A 4 -2.29 -9.85 19.54
N ASP A 5 -3.39 -10.41 19.03
CA ASP A 5 -3.37 -11.36 17.90
C ASP A 5 -3.59 -10.63 16.57
N GLY A 6 -2.49 -10.33 15.90
CA GLY A 6 -2.51 -9.67 14.58
C GLY A 6 -3.12 -10.54 13.48
N LYS A 7 -2.99 -11.87 13.55
CA LYS A 7 -3.57 -12.78 12.55
C LYS A 7 -5.09 -12.83 12.64
N ALA A 8 -5.62 -12.98 13.85
CA ALA A 8 -7.07 -12.95 14.08
C ALA A 8 -7.67 -11.61 13.67
N THR A 9 -7.00 -10.49 14.03
CA THR A 9 -7.43 -9.15 13.64
C THR A 9 -7.44 -8.96 12.12
N ALA A 10 -6.38 -9.38 11.42
CA ALA A 10 -6.32 -9.28 9.96
C ALA A 10 -7.41 -10.13 9.29
N THR A 11 -7.73 -11.30 9.83
CA THR A 11 -8.81 -12.16 9.33
C THR A 11 -10.17 -11.48 9.49
N ALA A 12 -10.44 -10.88 10.65
CA ALA A 12 -11.67 -10.17 10.92
C ALA A 12 -11.84 -8.96 9.97
N ILE A 13 -10.79 -8.14 9.81
CA ILE A 13 -10.80 -6.97 8.92
C ILE A 13 -11.07 -7.39 7.46
N LYS A 14 -10.43 -8.46 6.98
CA LYS A 14 -10.68 -8.95 5.63
C LYS A 14 -12.13 -9.42 5.43
N ALA A 15 -12.72 -10.05 6.43
CA ALA A 15 -14.13 -10.44 6.38
C ALA A 15 -15.06 -9.23 6.35
N GLU A 16 -14.80 -8.19 7.15
CA GLU A 16 -15.54 -6.93 7.14
C GLU A 16 -15.47 -6.26 5.76
N ILE A 17 -14.28 -6.13 5.19
CA ILE A 17 -14.07 -5.58 3.84
C ILE A 17 -14.82 -6.41 2.78
N ALA A 18 -14.80 -7.74 2.88
CA ALA A 18 -15.51 -8.59 1.94
C ALA A 18 -17.03 -8.37 1.97
N GLU A 19 -17.62 -8.17 3.14
CA GLU A 19 -19.05 -7.83 3.25
C GLU A 19 -19.36 -6.43 2.69
N GLU A 20 -18.49 -5.43 2.92
CA GLU A 20 -18.63 -4.11 2.33
C GLU A 20 -18.57 -4.17 0.79
N VAL A 21 -17.63 -4.91 0.23
CA VAL A 21 -17.50 -5.09 -1.23
C VAL A 21 -18.73 -5.77 -1.81
N LYS A 22 -19.25 -6.82 -1.16
CA LYS A 22 -20.50 -7.46 -1.58
C LYS A 22 -21.67 -6.48 -1.60
N ALA A 23 -21.78 -5.64 -0.57
CA ALA A 23 -22.83 -4.63 -0.50
C ALA A 23 -22.71 -3.59 -1.63
N ILE A 24 -21.50 -3.13 -1.93
CA ILE A 24 -21.23 -2.19 -3.03
C ILE A 24 -21.65 -2.80 -4.38
N VAL A 25 -21.22 -4.04 -4.65
CA VAL A 25 -21.53 -4.73 -5.92
C VAL A 25 -23.03 -5.05 -6.02
N ALA A 26 -23.66 -5.49 -4.94
CA ALA A 26 -25.10 -5.75 -4.91
C ALA A 26 -25.94 -4.48 -5.16
N ALA A 27 -25.44 -3.32 -4.77
CA ALA A 27 -26.06 -2.02 -5.06
C ALA A 27 -25.78 -1.50 -6.49
N GLY A 28 -25.11 -2.29 -7.35
CA GLY A 28 -24.74 -1.90 -8.72
C GLY A 28 -23.47 -1.04 -8.79
N GLY A 29 -22.73 -0.92 -7.69
CA GLY A 29 -21.44 -0.23 -7.66
C GLY A 29 -20.33 -1.06 -8.33
N LYS A 30 -19.24 -0.37 -8.67
CA LYS A 30 -18.07 -0.99 -9.29
C LYS A 30 -17.34 -1.88 -8.28
N GLN A 31 -16.96 -3.08 -8.70
CA GLN A 31 -16.06 -3.95 -7.93
C GLN A 31 -14.69 -3.27 -7.81
N PRO A 32 -14.13 -3.09 -6.61
CA PRO A 32 -12.81 -2.49 -6.43
C PRO A 32 -11.72 -3.29 -7.17
N HIS A 33 -10.78 -2.58 -7.81
CA HIS A 33 -9.73 -3.18 -8.62
C HIS A 33 -8.34 -2.68 -8.20
N LEU A 34 -7.52 -3.61 -7.70
CA LEU A 34 -6.13 -3.37 -7.37
C LEU A 34 -5.21 -3.97 -8.45
N ALA A 35 -4.28 -3.18 -8.97
CA ALA A 35 -3.20 -3.70 -9.79
C ALA A 35 -1.88 -3.76 -8.99
N ALA A 36 -1.03 -4.74 -9.31
CA ALA A 36 0.31 -4.86 -8.76
C ALA A 36 1.31 -5.04 -9.89
N VAL A 37 2.39 -4.27 -9.86
CA VAL A 37 3.51 -4.40 -10.79
C VAL A 37 4.69 -4.99 -10.03
N LEU A 38 5.24 -6.08 -10.56
CA LEU A 38 6.41 -6.78 -10.01
C LEU A 38 7.51 -6.80 -11.05
N VAL A 39 8.72 -6.40 -10.66
CA VAL A 39 9.90 -6.39 -11.51
C VAL A 39 10.95 -7.36 -10.97
N GLY A 40 11.39 -8.27 -11.83
CA GLY A 40 12.37 -9.30 -11.48
C GLY A 40 11.81 -10.44 -10.63
N HIS A 41 12.70 -11.23 -10.05
CA HIS A 41 12.41 -12.50 -9.37
C HIS A 41 12.92 -12.52 -7.91
N ASP A 42 12.80 -11.39 -7.18
CA ASP A 42 13.10 -11.40 -5.76
C ASP A 42 12.06 -12.21 -4.98
N GLY A 43 12.48 -13.28 -4.32
CA GLY A 43 11.59 -14.21 -3.62
C GLY A 43 10.76 -13.57 -2.49
N GLY A 44 11.30 -12.52 -1.87
CA GLY A 44 10.55 -11.72 -0.88
C GLY A 44 9.40 -10.97 -1.55
N SER A 45 9.70 -10.25 -2.62
CA SER A 45 8.73 -9.48 -3.41
C SER A 45 7.64 -10.38 -4.03
N GLU A 46 8.01 -11.55 -4.55
CA GLU A 46 7.05 -12.53 -5.07
C GLU A 46 6.07 -13.01 -3.99
N THR A 47 6.57 -13.33 -2.80
CA THR A 47 5.74 -13.76 -1.68
C THR A 47 4.78 -12.65 -1.23
N TYR A 48 5.25 -11.40 -1.16
CA TYR A 48 4.41 -10.25 -0.81
C TYR A 48 3.31 -10.02 -1.84
N VAL A 49 3.64 -10.00 -3.12
CA VAL A 49 2.67 -9.81 -4.19
C VAL A 49 1.65 -10.95 -4.22
N LYS A 50 2.09 -12.20 -4.08
CA LYS A 50 1.18 -13.36 -3.98
C LYS A 50 0.18 -13.20 -2.83
N ASN A 51 0.66 -12.79 -1.64
CA ASN A 51 -0.21 -12.58 -0.49
C ASN A 51 -1.19 -11.41 -0.70
N LYS A 52 -0.78 -10.35 -1.40
CA LYS A 52 -1.66 -9.22 -1.78
C LYS A 52 -2.77 -9.70 -2.72
N VAL A 53 -2.45 -10.48 -3.76
CA VAL A 53 -3.44 -11.05 -4.68
C VAL A 53 -4.44 -11.95 -3.93
N LEU A 54 -3.96 -12.87 -3.09
CA LEU A 54 -4.84 -13.73 -2.28
C LEU A 54 -5.72 -12.91 -1.31
N ALA A 55 -5.21 -11.82 -0.76
CA ALA A 55 -6.00 -10.93 0.09
C ALA A 55 -7.09 -10.20 -0.71
N CYS A 56 -6.79 -9.73 -1.93
CA CYS A 56 -7.76 -9.13 -2.85
C CYS A 56 -8.89 -10.12 -3.17
N GLU A 57 -8.55 -11.34 -3.54
CA GLU A 57 -9.52 -12.41 -3.82
C GLU A 57 -10.43 -12.67 -2.60
N ALA A 58 -9.82 -12.80 -1.41
CA ALA A 58 -10.55 -13.01 -0.16
C ALA A 58 -11.51 -11.86 0.19
N CYS A 59 -11.17 -10.63 -0.21
CA CYS A 59 -12.01 -9.44 -0.01
C CYS A 59 -12.99 -9.18 -1.17
N GLY A 60 -12.99 -10.00 -2.22
CA GLY A 60 -13.84 -9.81 -3.38
C GLY A 60 -13.41 -8.68 -4.32
N PHE A 61 -12.14 -8.30 -4.30
CA PHE A 61 -11.57 -7.33 -5.22
C PHE A 61 -11.20 -8.00 -6.54
N LYS A 62 -11.29 -7.25 -7.63
CA LYS A 62 -10.58 -7.56 -8.86
C LYS A 62 -9.08 -7.30 -8.66
N SER A 63 -8.23 -8.21 -9.13
CA SER A 63 -6.78 -8.09 -9.00
C SER A 63 -6.10 -8.32 -10.35
N THR A 64 -5.15 -7.46 -10.69
CA THR A 64 -4.31 -7.61 -11.88
C THR A 64 -2.85 -7.60 -11.46
N LEU A 65 -2.10 -8.62 -11.88
CA LEU A 65 -0.66 -8.72 -11.68
C LEU A 65 0.06 -8.53 -13.02
N ILE A 66 0.91 -7.51 -13.08
CA ILE A 66 1.78 -7.21 -14.22
C ILE A 66 3.20 -7.59 -13.81
N ARG A 67 3.86 -8.42 -14.61
CA ARG A 67 5.23 -8.87 -14.36
C ARG A 67 6.16 -8.36 -15.45
N TYR A 68 7.31 -7.92 -15.01
CA TYR A 68 8.44 -7.56 -15.87
C TYR A 68 9.68 -8.33 -15.44
N GLU A 69 10.54 -8.63 -16.40
CA GLU A 69 11.86 -9.17 -16.12
C GLU A 69 12.77 -8.11 -15.48
N ALA A 70 13.89 -8.55 -14.89
CA ALA A 70 14.77 -7.66 -14.15
C ALA A 70 15.51 -6.64 -15.03
N ASP A 71 15.53 -6.83 -16.35
CA ASP A 71 16.16 -5.96 -17.36
C ASP A 71 15.20 -4.95 -18.00
N VAL A 72 13.93 -4.89 -17.53
CA VAL A 72 12.97 -3.87 -17.99
C VAL A 72 13.57 -2.47 -17.88
N THR A 73 13.37 -1.65 -18.89
CA THR A 73 13.86 -0.28 -18.86
C THR A 73 12.99 0.63 -17.96
N GLU A 74 13.56 1.71 -17.47
CA GLU A 74 12.82 2.70 -16.68
C GLU A 74 11.68 3.32 -17.50
N GLU A 75 11.92 3.56 -18.80
CA GLU A 75 10.92 4.11 -19.73
C GLU A 75 9.72 3.17 -19.90
N GLU A 76 9.95 1.87 -20.04
CA GLU A 76 8.89 0.87 -20.15
C GLU A 76 8.07 0.79 -18.86
N LEU A 77 8.73 0.85 -17.71
CA LEU A 77 8.05 0.85 -16.41
C LEU A 77 7.23 2.13 -16.22
N LEU A 78 7.77 3.30 -16.59
CA LEU A 78 7.04 4.57 -16.57
C LEU A 78 5.83 4.56 -17.51
N ALA A 79 5.95 3.95 -18.69
CA ALA A 79 4.82 3.78 -19.61
C ALA A 79 3.72 2.89 -19.01
N CYS A 80 4.10 1.84 -18.27
CA CYS A 80 3.14 1.01 -17.52
C CYS A 80 2.42 1.83 -16.44
N VAL A 81 3.15 2.62 -15.67
CA VAL A 81 2.59 3.51 -14.63
C VAL A 81 1.60 4.51 -15.25
N ASP A 82 1.97 5.15 -16.36
CA ASP A 82 1.09 6.08 -17.07
C ASP A 82 -0.19 5.41 -17.57
N LYS A 83 -0.09 4.19 -18.10
CA LYS A 83 -1.26 3.39 -18.49
C LYS A 83 -2.18 3.09 -17.32
N LEU A 84 -1.64 2.66 -16.18
CA LEU A 84 -2.42 2.37 -14.96
C LEU A 84 -3.05 3.65 -14.37
N ASN A 85 -2.36 4.79 -14.43
CA ASN A 85 -2.90 6.07 -14.02
C ASN A 85 -4.16 6.46 -14.83
N LYS A 86 -4.16 6.18 -16.14
CA LYS A 86 -5.25 6.52 -17.06
C LYS A 86 -6.37 5.49 -17.06
N ASP A 87 -6.13 4.27 -16.60
CA ASP A 87 -7.12 3.19 -16.60
C ASP A 87 -8.20 3.46 -15.55
N GLN A 88 -9.43 3.72 -16.01
CA GLN A 88 -10.58 3.98 -15.14
C GLN A 88 -11.10 2.73 -14.41
N ASP A 89 -10.70 1.54 -14.87
CA ASP A 89 -11.06 0.30 -14.20
C ASP A 89 -10.16 0.02 -12.99
N VAL A 90 -8.93 0.55 -12.96
CA VAL A 90 -7.99 0.42 -11.85
C VAL A 90 -8.21 1.52 -10.82
N ASP A 91 -8.63 1.16 -9.60
CA ASP A 91 -8.87 2.10 -8.50
C ASP A 91 -7.58 2.48 -7.76
N GLY A 92 -6.62 1.56 -7.72
CA GLY A 92 -5.31 1.79 -7.14
C GLY A 92 -4.32 0.74 -7.60
N PHE A 93 -3.04 1.08 -7.49
CA PHE A 93 -2.00 0.11 -7.82
C PHE A 93 -0.74 0.32 -7.01
N ILE A 94 0.10 -0.70 -7.03
CA ILE A 94 1.40 -0.72 -6.38
C ILE A 94 2.47 -1.09 -7.40
N VAL A 95 3.64 -0.49 -7.28
CA VAL A 95 4.87 -0.99 -7.89
C VAL A 95 5.72 -1.56 -6.76
N GLN A 96 5.87 -2.89 -6.75
CA GLN A 96 6.52 -3.59 -5.63
C GLN A 96 8.00 -3.23 -5.55
N LEU A 97 8.42 -2.69 -4.43
CA LEU A 97 9.81 -2.38 -4.13
C LEU A 97 10.50 -3.58 -3.44
N PRO A 98 11.84 -3.73 -3.54
CA PRO A 98 12.76 -2.84 -4.28
C PRO A 98 12.74 -3.06 -5.79
N LEU A 99 13.15 -2.04 -6.55
CA LEU A 99 13.37 -2.12 -8.00
C LEU A 99 14.83 -2.45 -8.33
N PRO A 100 15.13 -2.94 -9.54
CA PRO A 100 16.49 -3.09 -10.04
C PRO A 100 17.27 -1.76 -9.97
N LYS A 101 18.59 -1.82 -9.70
CA LYS A 101 19.45 -0.64 -9.44
C LYS A 101 19.52 0.39 -10.58
N HIS A 102 19.19 0.00 -11.81
CA HIS A 102 19.19 0.89 -12.97
C HIS A 102 17.90 1.70 -13.11
N ILE A 103 16.90 1.46 -12.27
CA ILE A 103 15.63 2.18 -12.23
C ILE A 103 15.62 3.09 -11.00
N ASP A 104 15.28 4.34 -11.17
CA ASP A 104 15.09 5.29 -10.08
C ASP A 104 13.72 5.06 -9.40
N GLU A 105 13.76 4.45 -8.21
CA GLU A 105 12.55 4.16 -7.41
C GLU A 105 11.74 5.44 -7.12
N GLN A 106 12.43 6.56 -6.82
CA GLN A 106 11.76 7.81 -6.50
C GLN A 106 11.00 8.36 -7.70
N LYS A 107 11.59 8.29 -8.87
CA LYS A 107 10.95 8.72 -10.13
C LYS A 107 9.71 7.89 -10.44
N ILE A 108 9.76 6.58 -10.19
CA ILE A 108 8.59 5.70 -10.36
C ILE A 108 7.49 6.06 -9.35
N ILE A 109 7.83 6.24 -8.07
CA ILE A 109 6.88 6.62 -7.02
C ILE A 109 6.19 7.95 -7.37
N GLU A 110 6.93 8.95 -7.80
CA GLU A 110 6.38 10.26 -8.16
C GLU A 110 5.57 10.26 -9.46
N ALA A 111 5.78 9.29 -10.34
CA ALA A 111 4.98 9.10 -11.54
C ALA A 111 3.60 8.50 -11.28
N ILE A 112 3.40 7.83 -10.15
CA ILE A 112 2.10 7.27 -9.75
C ILE A 112 1.14 8.44 -9.43
N ASP A 113 -0.09 8.41 -9.93
CA ASP A 113 -1.12 9.37 -9.46
C ASP A 113 -1.35 9.14 -7.96
N TYR A 114 -1.11 10.17 -7.13
CA TYR A 114 -1.24 10.07 -5.68
C TYR A 114 -2.61 9.57 -5.22
N ARG A 115 -3.65 9.70 -6.07
CA ARG A 115 -5.02 9.20 -5.85
C ARG A 115 -5.16 7.70 -6.07
N LYS A 116 -4.16 7.07 -6.71
CA LYS A 116 -4.07 5.63 -6.97
C LYS A 116 -2.90 4.96 -6.24
N ASP A 117 -2.06 5.74 -5.54
CA ASP A 117 -0.94 5.27 -4.73
C ASP A 117 -1.44 4.66 -3.41
N VAL A 118 -1.87 3.41 -3.46
CA VAL A 118 -2.41 2.72 -2.27
C VAL A 118 -1.34 2.29 -1.26
N ASP A 119 -0.06 2.32 -1.62
CA ASP A 119 1.04 2.13 -0.68
C ASP A 119 1.35 3.41 0.15
N GLY A 120 0.84 4.57 -0.28
CA GLY A 120 1.01 5.84 0.44
C GLY A 120 2.44 6.37 0.46
N PHE A 121 3.24 6.06 -0.56
CA PHE A 121 4.64 6.48 -0.66
C PHE A 121 4.83 7.78 -1.44
N HIS A 122 3.83 8.16 -2.24
CA HIS A 122 3.89 9.40 -3.02
C HIS A 122 4.05 10.62 -2.09
N PRO A 123 4.96 11.57 -2.39
CA PRO A 123 5.21 12.75 -1.55
C PRO A 123 3.95 13.53 -1.18
N ILE A 124 2.96 13.60 -2.07
CA ILE A 124 1.67 14.26 -1.78
C ILE A 124 0.92 13.50 -0.68
N ASN A 125 0.85 12.18 -0.71
CA ASN A 125 0.19 11.39 0.33
C ASN A 125 0.92 11.53 1.68
N VAL A 126 2.25 11.48 1.67
CA VAL A 126 3.08 11.71 2.87
C VAL A 126 2.84 13.11 3.44
N GLY A 127 2.82 14.14 2.59
CA GLY A 127 2.55 15.51 3.02
C GLY A 127 1.13 15.68 3.59
N ARG A 128 0.12 15.13 2.90
CA ARG A 128 -1.28 15.15 3.37
C ARG A 128 -1.44 14.44 4.71
N MET A 129 -0.81 13.28 4.89
CA MET A 129 -0.79 12.55 6.16
C MET A 129 -0.17 13.41 7.29
N ALA A 130 0.92 14.11 7.01
CA ALA A 130 1.62 14.93 8.00
C ALA A 130 0.77 16.09 8.54
N ILE A 131 -0.11 16.64 7.72
CA ILE A 131 -1.01 17.76 8.06
C ILE A 131 -2.45 17.32 8.36
N GLY A 132 -2.72 16.02 8.41
CA GLY A 132 -4.02 15.45 8.79
C GLY A 132 -5.10 15.53 7.70
N LEU A 133 -4.73 15.63 6.44
CA LEU A 133 -5.67 15.58 5.31
C LEU A 133 -5.94 14.14 4.86
N PRO A 134 -7.12 13.84 4.26
CA PRO A 134 -7.41 12.54 3.69
C PRO A 134 -6.36 12.12 2.64
N CYS A 135 -5.78 10.94 2.80
CA CYS A 135 -4.75 10.39 1.93
C CYS A 135 -4.65 8.87 2.09
N PHE A 136 -3.94 8.23 1.19
CA PHE A 136 -3.46 6.88 1.45
C PHE A 136 -2.31 6.92 2.46
N ILE A 137 -2.37 6.01 3.43
CA ILE A 137 -1.36 5.88 4.49
C ILE A 137 -0.67 4.54 4.32
N SER A 138 0.66 4.55 4.43
CA SER A 138 1.45 3.32 4.32
C SER A 138 0.92 2.22 5.24
N ALA A 139 0.80 1.01 4.68
CA ALA A 139 0.11 -0.12 5.31
C ALA A 139 0.69 -0.52 6.68
N THR A 140 2.01 -0.47 6.86
CA THR A 140 2.65 -0.88 8.12
C THR A 140 2.27 0.03 9.29
N PRO A 141 2.46 1.36 9.24
CA PRO A 141 2.04 2.23 10.34
C PRO A 141 0.51 2.24 10.54
N LEU A 142 -0.27 2.19 9.46
CA LEU A 142 -1.73 2.12 9.56
C LEU A 142 -2.16 0.81 10.23
N GLY A 143 -1.56 -0.32 9.88
CA GLY A 143 -1.85 -1.63 10.47
C GLY A 143 -1.54 -1.67 11.97
N ILE A 144 -0.41 -1.09 12.41
CA ILE A 144 -0.07 -0.99 13.83
C ILE A 144 -1.13 -0.20 14.60
N ILE A 145 -1.52 0.98 14.10
CA ILE A 145 -2.54 1.81 14.75
C ILE A 145 -3.89 1.12 14.76
N THR A 146 -4.27 0.47 13.66
CA THR A 146 -5.53 -0.28 13.56
C THR A 146 -5.56 -1.42 14.58
N LEU A 147 -4.46 -2.16 14.71
CA LEU A 147 -4.32 -3.24 15.67
C LEU A 147 -4.49 -2.73 17.10
N LEU A 148 -3.80 -1.65 17.48
CA LEU A 148 -3.91 -1.06 18.80
C LEU A 148 -5.33 -0.58 19.12
N LYS A 149 -5.99 0.07 18.15
CA LYS A 149 -7.38 0.51 18.28
C LYS A 149 -8.35 -0.65 18.48
N ARG A 150 -8.18 -1.76 17.78
CA ARG A 150 -9.02 -2.96 17.92
C ARG A 150 -8.93 -3.60 19.31
N TYR A 151 -7.80 -3.42 19.98
CA TYR A 151 -7.59 -3.88 21.36
C TYR A 151 -7.86 -2.80 22.42
N ASN A 152 -8.46 -1.66 22.03
CA ASN A 152 -8.74 -0.52 22.91
C ASN A 152 -7.50 0.00 23.64
N ILE A 153 -6.32 -0.10 22.99
CA ILE A 153 -5.09 0.44 23.53
C ILE A 153 -5.03 1.92 23.17
N GLU A 154 -5.00 2.76 24.20
CA GLU A 154 -4.92 4.19 24.02
C GLU A 154 -3.58 4.62 23.41
N THR A 155 -3.65 5.36 22.30
CA THR A 155 -2.47 5.81 21.53
C THR A 155 -2.20 7.31 21.69
N ILE A 156 -3.04 8.00 22.48
CA ILE A 156 -2.97 9.46 22.66
C ILE A 156 -2.13 9.78 23.91
N PHE A 157 -0.84 9.51 23.84
CA PHE A 157 0.11 10.06 24.79
C PHE A 157 1.01 11.08 24.10
N ARG A 158 1.15 12.29 24.67
CA ARG A 158 2.06 13.33 24.15
C ARG A 158 3.49 12.83 23.98
N ASP A 159 3.90 11.81 24.76
CA ASP A 159 5.23 11.20 24.77
C ASP A 159 5.23 9.73 24.31
N CYS A 160 4.18 9.27 23.61
CA CYS A 160 4.09 7.88 23.20
C CYS A 160 5.21 7.52 22.23
N PRO A 161 6.03 6.49 22.55
CA PRO A 161 7.08 5.97 21.65
C PRO A 161 6.56 5.61 20.25
N ILE A 162 5.28 5.23 20.14
CA ILE A 162 4.62 4.85 18.88
C ILE A 162 4.50 6.06 17.95
N ARG A 163 4.17 7.26 18.47
CA ARG A 163 4.17 8.49 17.65
C ARG A 163 5.58 8.81 17.15
N LYS A 164 6.60 8.61 18.02
CA LYS A 164 8.02 8.71 17.63
C LYS A 164 8.41 7.62 16.63
N PHE A 165 7.88 6.39 16.79
CA PHE A 165 8.15 5.28 15.89
C PHE A 165 7.53 5.50 14.50
N ILE A 166 6.29 5.97 14.42
CA ILE A 166 5.64 6.33 13.15
C ILE A 166 6.39 7.51 12.50
N SER A 167 6.75 8.53 13.27
CA SER A 167 7.57 9.65 12.83
C SER A 167 8.99 9.21 12.43
N LEU A 168 9.56 8.18 13.07
CA LEU A 168 10.85 7.58 12.75
C LEU A 168 10.76 6.69 11.50
N GLN A 169 9.68 5.97 11.30
CA GLN A 169 9.44 5.18 10.07
C GLN A 169 9.31 6.12 8.86
N VAL A 170 8.55 7.20 9.00
CA VAL A 170 8.46 8.26 7.97
C VAL A 170 9.85 8.89 7.75
N LYS A 171 10.60 9.20 8.82
CA LYS A 171 11.98 9.71 8.71
C LYS A 171 12.98 8.67 8.19
N TYR A 172 12.78 7.37 8.48
CA TYR A 172 13.65 6.31 7.97
C TYR A 172 13.45 6.08 6.47
N LEU A 173 12.20 6.08 6.00
CA LEU A 173 11.88 6.07 4.58
C LEU A 173 12.46 7.33 3.90
N TRP A 174 12.39 8.48 4.58
CA TRP A 174 12.95 9.75 4.10
C TRP A 174 14.49 9.75 4.04
N ARG A 175 15.18 9.19 5.06
CA ARG A 175 16.64 9.12 5.10
C ARG A 175 17.24 8.08 4.15
N LYS A 176 16.54 6.99 3.87
CA LYS A 176 17.01 5.95 2.95
C LYS A 176 17.10 6.46 1.51
N ASN A 177 16.37 7.52 1.18
CA ASN A 177 16.31 8.14 -0.14
C ASN A 177 17.22 9.38 -0.29
N GLY A 178 18.20 9.56 0.59
CA GLY A 178 19.33 10.49 0.34
C GLY A 178 19.03 11.98 0.40
N ALA A 179 17.91 12.42 0.99
CA ALA A 179 17.63 13.82 1.23
C ALA A 179 18.08 14.23 2.66
N LEU A 180 19.29 14.65 2.78
CA LEU A 180 20.14 15.39 3.73
C LEU A 180 21.39 14.65 4.11
#